data_f7e5da80c73fdd7e170ab494271571b2
#
_entry.id   f7e5da80c73fdd7e170ab494271571b2
#
_cell.length_a   1.000
_cell.length_b   1.000
_cell.length_c   1.000
_cell.angle_alpha   90.00
_cell.angle_beta   90.00
_cell.angle_gamma   90.00
#
_symmetry.space_group_name_H-M   'P 1'
#
loop_
_entity.id
_entity.type
_entity.pdbx_description
1 polymer ?
#
loop_
_entity_poly.entity_id
_entity_poly.type
_entity_poly.pdbx_seq_one_letter_code
_entity_poly.pdbx_strand_id
1 'polypeptide(L)'
;MLFMITPHTVTLINLHNETPHLTFLRGVMLQTLNGQSVQRRGDVEENKTALYVPLSVHATNPAGENVTFLPPLEYARCSDPEKHWTLQAEGESAGRCSFFVKGEIPEACSLAEAREKYDFVYVVAGWQLHDYGSRALQHWEVVSKVSSRYYQYGN
;
A
#
# COMPACT_ATOMS: atom_id res chain seq x y z
N MET A 1 -2.47 22.38 17.77
CA MET A 1 -3.10 21.21 17.32
C MET A 1 -2.21 20.39 16.42
N LEU A 2 -2.16 19.11 16.63
CA LEU A 2 -1.31 18.27 15.83
C LEU A 2 -2.11 17.50 14.84
N PHE A 3 -1.62 17.41 13.61
CA PHE A 3 -2.25 16.57 12.64
C PHE A 3 -1.19 16.09 11.68
N MET A 4 -1.48 15.05 10.95
CA MET A 4 -0.54 14.49 10.01
C MET A 4 -0.46 15.31 8.77
N ILE A 5 0.73 15.40 8.20
CA ILE A 5 0.91 16.01 6.91
C ILE A 5 0.84 14.88 5.92
N THR A 6 -0.11 14.93 5.01
CA THR A 6 -0.36 13.81 4.11
C THR A 6 -0.38 14.28 2.66
N PRO A 7 0.79 14.55 2.10
CA PRO A 7 0.87 15.14 0.76
C PRO A 7 0.79 14.17 -0.40
N HIS A 8 0.73 12.90 -0.15
CA HIS A 8 0.90 11.95 -1.23
C HIS A 8 -0.40 11.26 -1.65
N THR A 9 -0.39 10.73 -2.85
CA THR A 9 -1.45 9.88 -3.36
C THR A 9 -0.80 8.61 -3.85
N VAL A 10 -1.40 7.48 -3.53
CA VAL A 10 -0.92 6.21 -4.04
C VAL A 10 -2.09 5.43 -4.63
N THR A 11 -1.79 4.51 -5.52
CA THR A 11 -2.77 3.58 -6.04
C THR A 11 -2.50 2.24 -5.39
N LEU A 12 -3.47 1.75 -4.65
CA LEU A 12 -3.36 0.47 -3.97
C LEU A 12 -4.04 -0.58 -4.83
N ILE A 13 -3.41 -1.72 -4.99
CA ILE A 13 -3.96 -2.82 -5.74
C ILE A 13 -4.24 -3.96 -4.80
N ASN A 14 -5.48 -4.39 -4.74
CA ASN A 14 -5.88 -5.54 -3.93
C ASN A 14 -6.34 -6.65 -4.87
N LEU A 15 -6.16 -7.89 -4.44
CA LEU A 15 -6.59 -9.03 -5.22
C LEU A 15 -7.84 -9.63 -4.62
N HIS A 16 -8.85 -9.82 -5.45
CA HIS A 16 -10.09 -10.48 -5.01
C HIS A 16 -10.36 -11.56 -6.05
N ASN A 17 -10.30 -12.81 -5.63
CA ASN A 17 -10.43 -13.95 -6.51
C ASN A 17 -9.45 -13.80 -7.69
N GLU A 18 -8.25 -13.40 -7.35
CA GLU A 18 -7.17 -13.25 -8.30
C GLU A 18 -7.38 -12.14 -9.32
N THR A 19 -8.37 -11.31 -9.14
CA THR A 19 -8.59 -10.16 -10.00
C THR A 19 -8.10 -8.91 -9.27
N PRO A 20 -7.24 -8.12 -9.90
CA PRO A 20 -6.74 -6.92 -9.23
C PRO A 20 -7.77 -5.79 -9.30
N HIS A 21 -7.90 -5.09 -8.19
CA HIS A 21 -8.80 -3.94 -8.09
C HIS A 21 -7.99 -2.74 -7.61
N LEU A 22 -8.20 -1.60 -8.25
CA LEU A 22 -7.49 -0.38 -7.90
C LEU A 22 -8.27 0.44 -6.91
N THR A 23 -7.55 1.05 -5.98
CA THR A 23 -8.11 2.05 -5.09
C THR A 23 -7.14 3.22 -5.06
N PHE A 24 -7.64 4.41 -5.28
CA PHE A 24 -6.79 5.59 -5.18
C PHE A 24 -6.92 6.13 -3.77
N LEU A 25 -5.80 6.19 -3.04
CA LEU A 25 -5.78 6.71 -1.68
C LEU A 25 -5.12 8.08 -1.73
N ARG A 26 -5.92 9.12 -1.56
CA ARG A 26 -5.43 10.48 -1.61
C ARG A 26 -5.35 11.04 -0.21
N GLY A 27 -4.26 11.70 0.10
CA GLY A 27 -4.06 12.22 1.44
C GLY A 27 -3.36 11.23 2.33
N VAL A 28 -2.30 10.63 1.87
CA VAL A 28 -1.50 9.67 2.63
C VAL A 28 -0.07 10.20 2.76
N MET A 29 0.74 9.58 3.57
CA MET A 29 2.15 9.95 3.68
C MET A 29 3.01 8.73 3.52
N LEU A 30 3.92 8.77 2.56
CA LEU A 30 4.84 7.69 2.28
C LEU A 30 6.22 8.09 2.78
N GLN A 31 6.81 7.30 3.63
CA GLN A 31 8.09 7.65 4.26
C GLN A 31 9.05 6.49 4.22
N THR A 32 10.28 6.75 3.87
CA THR A 32 11.31 5.74 3.89
C THR A 32 11.76 5.53 5.32
N LEU A 33 11.75 4.30 5.78
CA LEU A 33 12.04 4.03 7.16
C LEU A 33 13.50 3.88 7.48
N ASN A 34 14.32 3.46 6.59
CA ASN A 34 15.68 3.25 6.95
C ASN A 34 16.59 3.68 5.92
N GLY A 35 16.45 4.85 5.51
CA GLY A 35 17.25 5.31 4.49
C GLY A 35 18.67 5.14 4.69
N GLN A 36 19.13 5.07 5.86
CA GLN A 36 20.48 4.97 5.94
C GLN A 36 20.99 3.69 6.18
N SER A 37 20.26 2.81 6.25
CA SER A 37 20.80 1.59 6.59
C SER A 37 21.39 1.03 5.42
N VAL A 38 21.89 1.76 4.64
CA VAL A 38 22.42 1.28 3.59
C VAL A 38 23.28 0.23 3.84
N GLN A 39 23.21 -0.67 3.44
CA GLN A 39 23.82 -1.75 3.71
C GLN A 39 25.03 -1.90 3.57
N ARG A 40 25.59 -2.19 4.15
CA ARG A 40 26.72 -2.45 4.17
C ARG A 40 26.84 -3.80 3.94
N ARG A 41 27.59 -4.31 3.52
CA ARG A 41 27.84 -5.54 3.35
C ARG A 41 26.98 -6.30 2.63
N GLY A 42 26.43 -5.96 1.80
CA GLY A 42 25.68 -6.77 1.04
C GLY A 42 24.53 -7.38 1.65
N ASP A 43 24.22 -7.00 2.71
CA ASP A 43 23.13 -7.50 3.29
C ASP A 43 22.07 -7.07 2.49
N VAL A 44 21.27 -7.86 2.09
CA VAL A 44 20.27 -7.54 1.35
C VAL A 44 19.33 -6.98 2.12
N GLU A 45 19.40 -5.95 2.53
CA GLU A 45 18.52 -5.39 3.29
C GLU A 45 17.43 -4.97 2.54
N GLU A 46 16.29 -5.25 2.81
CA GLU A 46 15.18 -4.81 2.12
C GLU A 46 14.94 -3.40 2.44
N ASN A 47 14.64 -2.58 1.48
CA ASN A 47 14.36 -1.18 1.72
C ASN A 47 12.92 -1.08 2.16
N LYS A 48 12.72 -0.74 3.41
CA LYS A 48 11.39 -0.69 3.98
C LYS A 48 10.86 0.72 4.00
N THR A 49 9.58 0.85 3.79
CA THR A 49 8.92 2.14 3.85
C THR A 49 7.69 2.01 4.71
N ALA A 50 7.17 3.11 5.15
CA ALA A 50 5.91 3.16 5.89
C ALA A 50 4.94 4.02 5.13
N LEU A 51 3.71 3.57 5.01
CA LEU A 51 2.66 4.36 4.43
C LEU A 51 1.67 4.65 5.55
N TYR A 52 1.41 5.92 5.81
CA TYR A 52 0.45 6.30 6.84
C TYR A 52 -0.82 6.73 6.14
N VAL A 53 -1.91 6.02 6.41
CA VAL A 53 -3.19 6.28 5.77
C VAL A 53 -4.14 6.78 6.85
N PRO A 54 -4.45 8.08 6.88
CA PRO A 54 -5.36 8.59 7.92
C PRO A 54 -6.76 8.02 7.75
N LEU A 55 -7.50 7.94 8.83
CA LEU A 55 -8.88 7.46 8.71
C LEU A 55 -9.72 8.37 7.83
N SER A 56 -9.28 9.61 7.64
CA SER A 56 -9.99 10.54 6.79
C SER A 56 -9.54 10.49 5.33
N VAL A 57 -8.79 9.47 4.95
CA VAL A 57 -8.28 9.36 3.60
C VAL A 57 -9.42 9.43 2.59
N HIS A 58 -9.15 10.05 1.45
CA HIS A 58 -10.15 10.09 0.39
C HIS A 58 -9.85 8.90 -0.53
N ALA A 59 -10.56 7.82 -0.32
CA ALA A 59 -10.35 6.57 -1.06
C ALA A 59 -11.45 6.40 -2.08
N THR A 60 -11.09 6.25 -3.35
CA THR A 60 -12.06 6.07 -4.42
C THR A 60 -11.62 4.95 -5.34
N ASN A 61 -12.57 4.38 -6.06
CA ASN A 61 -12.26 3.40 -7.10
C ASN A 61 -12.11 4.13 -8.45
N PRO A 62 -11.77 3.44 -9.53
CA PRO A 62 -11.61 4.10 -10.82
C PRO A 62 -12.86 4.77 -11.34
N ALA A 63 -14.04 4.36 -10.88
CA ALA A 63 -15.27 5.01 -11.29
C ALA A 63 -15.51 6.30 -10.49
N GLY A 64 -14.64 6.63 -9.55
CA GLY A 64 -14.80 7.84 -8.77
C GLY A 64 -15.68 7.68 -7.56
N GLU A 65 -16.07 6.45 -7.23
CA GLU A 65 -16.94 6.23 -6.09
C GLU A 65 -16.11 6.06 -4.83
N ASN A 66 -16.62 6.52 -3.71
CA ASN A 66 -15.92 6.34 -2.44
C ASN A 66 -15.96 4.88 -2.04
N VAL A 67 -14.86 4.40 -1.53
CA VAL A 67 -14.76 3.01 -1.09
C VAL A 67 -14.37 2.97 0.38
N THR A 68 -14.68 1.88 1.05
CA THR A 68 -14.44 1.74 2.48
C THR A 68 -13.56 0.55 2.76
N PHE A 69 -12.84 0.63 3.87
CA PHE A 69 -11.92 -0.43 4.26
C PHE A 69 -12.68 -1.63 4.80
N LEU A 70 -12.26 -2.82 4.40
CA LEU A 70 -12.69 -4.05 5.04
C LEU A 70 -11.45 -4.82 5.45
N PRO A 71 -11.46 -5.48 6.59
CA PRO A 71 -10.34 -6.35 6.94
C PRO A 71 -10.18 -7.45 5.89
N PRO A 72 -8.98 -8.00 5.75
CA PRO A 72 -8.71 -8.91 4.62
C PRO A 72 -9.65 -10.10 4.48
N LEU A 73 -10.07 -10.71 5.57
CA LEU A 73 -10.93 -11.86 5.46
C LEU A 73 -12.32 -11.45 5.01
N GLU A 74 -12.81 -10.34 5.49
CA GLU A 74 -14.11 -9.84 5.06
C GLU A 74 -14.06 -9.42 3.62
N TYR A 75 -12.96 -8.82 3.20
CA TYR A 75 -12.79 -8.42 1.83
C TYR A 75 -12.82 -9.65 0.92
N ALA A 76 -12.16 -10.72 1.32
CA ALA A 76 -12.12 -11.93 0.52
C ALA A 76 -13.50 -12.54 0.35
N ARG A 77 -14.38 -12.29 1.29
CA ARG A 77 -15.73 -12.86 1.24
C ARG A 77 -16.77 -11.93 0.65
N CYS A 78 -16.44 -10.69 0.40
CA CYS A 78 -17.43 -9.74 -0.05
C CYS A 78 -17.81 -10.00 -1.51
N SER A 79 -18.99 -9.54 -1.91
CA SER A 79 -19.42 -9.71 -3.27
C SER A 79 -19.23 -8.47 -4.10
N ASP A 80 -18.78 -7.38 -3.48
CA ASP A 80 -18.63 -6.10 -4.16
C ASP A 80 -17.27 -5.50 -3.90
N PRO A 81 -16.18 -6.17 -4.31
CA PRO A 81 -14.83 -5.68 -4.01
C PRO A 81 -14.53 -4.30 -4.59
N GLU A 82 -15.28 -3.90 -5.62
CA GLU A 82 -15.04 -2.58 -6.19
C GLU A 82 -15.52 -1.47 -5.27
N LYS A 83 -16.24 -1.79 -4.21
CA LYS A 83 -16.67 -0.77 -3.25
C LYS A 83 -15.86 -0.76 -1.97
N HIS A 84 -14.82 -1.54 -1.91
CA HIS A 84 -14.02 -1.68 -0.70
C HIS A 84 -12.54 -1.74 -1.02
N TRP A 85 -11.71 -1.55 0.00
CA TRP A 85 -10.28 -1.75 -0.11
C TRP A 85 -9.79 -2.48 1.14
N THR A 86 -8.63 -3.06 1.05
CA THR A 86 -8.08 -3.80 2.16
C THR A 86 -6.57 -3.76 2.12
N LEU A 87 -5.93 -4.38 3.09
CA LEU A 87 -4.49 -4.48 3.15
C LEU A 87 -4.14 -5.96 3.36
N GLN A 88 -3.69 -6.59 2.28
CA GLN A 88 -3.34 -8.01 2.32
C GLN A 88 -1.85 -8.13 2.47
N ALA A 89 -1.40 -8.56 3.62
CA ALA A 89 0.03 -8.60 3.91
C ALA A 89 0.69 -9.82 3.30
N GLU A 90 1.95 -9.62 2.89
CA GLU A 90 2.74 -10.67 2.38
C GLU A 90 2.86 -11.75 3.43
N GLY A 91 2.76 -12.97 3.07
CA GLY A 91 2.89 -14.04 4.02
C GLY A 91 1.60 -14.49 4.66
N GLU A 92 0.60 -13.65 4.68
CA GLU A 92 -0.65 -14.06 5.29
C GLU A 92 -1.62 -14.59 4.26
N SER A 93 -1.42 -14.28 3.01
CA SER A 93 -2.37 -14.61 1.99
C SER A 93 -1.76 -15.35 0.84
N ALA A 94 -0.84 -16.21 1.09
CA ALA A 94 -0.33 -17.07 0.05
C ALA A 94 -0.16 -16.43 -1.32
N GLY A 95 0.64 -15.46 -1.37
CA GLY A 95 0.93 -14.85 -2.65
C GLY A 95 -0.05 -13.80 -3.10
N ARG A 96 -1.05 -13.51 -2.30
CA ARG A 96 -1.99 -12.51 -2.69
C ARG A 96 -1.80 -11.26 -1.90
N CYS A 97 -0.64 -10.69 -1.87
CA CYS A 97 -0.41 -9.48 -1.09
C CYS A 97 -0.83 -8.26 -1.86
N SER A 98 -1.24 -7.24 -1.15
CA SER A 98 -1.51 -5.95 -1.74
C SER A 98 -0.21 -5.28 -2.08
N PHE A 99 -0.24 -4.41 -3.06
CA PHE A 99 0.92 -3.58 -3.37
C PHE A 99 0.41 -2.22 -3.82
N PHE A 100 1.28 -1.24 -3.83
CA PHE A 100 0.86 0.09 -4.27
C PHE A 100 1.97 0.78 -5.04
N VAL A 101 1.57 1.78 -5.80
CA VAL A 101 2.48 2.57 -6.62
C VAL A 101 2.14 4.01 -6.32
N LYS A 102 3.14 4.89 -6.29
CA LYS A 102 2.91 6.28 -6.00
C LYS A 102 2.19 6.92 -7.17
N GLY A 103 1.24 7.78 -6.90
CA GLY A 103 0.45 8.44 -7.93
C GLY A 103 -0.78 7.63 -8.31
N GLU A 104 -1.47 8.08 -9.36
CA GLU A 104 -2.66 7.39 -9.84
C GLU A 104 -2.32 6.69 -11.14
N ILE A 105 -2.54 5.40 -11.20
CA ILE A 105 -2.24 4.64 -12.41
C ILE A 105 -3.55 4.28 -13.11
N PRO A 106 -3.52 4.14 -14.42
CA PRO A 106 -4.76 3.99 -15.17
C PRO A 106 -5.36 2.62 -15.20
N GLU A 107 -4.60 1.59 -15.00
CA GLU A 107 -5.09 0.24 -15.16
C GLU A 107 -4.61 -0.69 -14.10
N ALA A 108 -5.45 -1.59 -13.69
CA ALA A 108 -5.06 -2.61 -12.75
C ALA A 108 -4.09 -3.58 -13.40
N CYS A 109 -3.19 -4.12 -12.64
CA CYS A 109 -2.22 -5.05 -13.16
C CYS A 109 -1.76 -6.00 -12.06
N SER A 110 -1.07 -7.05 -12.44
CA SER A 110 -0.50 -7.96 -11.48
C SER A 110 0.77 -7.36 -10.91
N LEU A 111 1.28 -7.95 -9.84
CA LEU A 111 2.52 -7.48 -9.25
C LEU A 111 3.67 -7.60 -10.24
N ALA A 112 3.73 -8.70 -10.99
CA ALA A 112 4.80 -8.87 -11.96
C ALA A 112 4.73 -7.80 -13.04
N GLU A 113 3.52 -7.48 -13.49
CA GLU A 113 3.37 -6.45 -14.51
C GLU A 113 3.75 -5.08 -13.96
N ALA A 114 3.40 -4.83 -12.71
CA ALA A 114 3.73 -3.54 -12.10
C ALA A 114 5.25 -3.38 -12.00
N ARG A 115 5.95 -4.44 -11.67
CA ARG A 115 7.40 -4.37 -11.57
C ARG A 115 8.07 -4.11 -12.91
N GLU A 116 7.40 -4.41 -13.99
CA GLU A 116 7.95 -4.11 -15.29
C GLU A 116 7.60 -2.70 -15.74
N LYS A 117 6.49 -2.16 -15.28
CA LYS A 117 6.06 -0.86 -15.73
C LYS A 117 6.53 0.30 -14.87
N TYR A 118 6.70 0.08 -13.59
CA TYR A 118 6.98 1.18 -12.66
C TYR A 118 8.31 0.99 -11.97
N ASP A 119 9.01 2.10 -11.75
CA ASP A 119 10.33 2.03 -11.14
C ASP A 119 10.27 1.63 -9.68
N PHE A 120 9.23 2.00 -8.97
CA PHE A 120 9.12 1.67 -7.56
C PHE A 120 7.75 1.05 -7.29
N VAL A 121 7.76 -0.16 -6.78
CA VAL A 121 6.54 -0.86 -6.42
C VAL A 121 6.67 -1.26 -4.96
N TYR A 122 5.66 -0.96 -4.17
CA TYR A 122 5.71 -1.16 -2.72
C TYR A 122 4.78 -2.31 -2.35
N VAL A 123 5.35 -3.37 -1.80
CA VAL A 123 4.59 -4.56 -1.44
C VAL A 123 4.27 -4.51 0.04
N VAL A 124 3.02 -4.71 0.40
CA VAL A 124 2.59 -4.64 1.79
C VAL A 124 3.14 -5.83 2.57
N ALA A 125 3.97 -5.54 3.55
CA ALA A 125 4.56 -6.58 4.38
C ALA A 125 3.78 -6.76 5.67
N GLY A 126 3.15 -5.71 6.16
CA GLY A 126 2.34 -5.79 7.37
C GLY A 126 1.61 -4.49 7.58
N TRP A 127 0.63 -4.47 8.46
CA TRP A 127 -0.10 -3.23 8.71
C TRP A 127 -0.74 -3.29 10.11
N GLN A 128 -1.07 -2.13 10.59
CA GLN A 128 -1.66 -2.02 11.91
C GLN A 128 -2.58 -0.81 11.93
N LEU A 129 -3.73 -0.95 12.54
CA LEU A 129 -4.66 0.16 12.66
C LEU A 129 -4.44 0.82 14.02
N HIS A 130 -4.15 2.10 13.99
CA HIS A 130 -4.01 2.89 15.21
C HIS A 130 -5.28 3.70 15.36
N ASP A 131 -6.24 3.18 16.11
CA ASP A 131 -7.53 3.82 16.23
C ASP A 131 -7.78 4.38 17.61
N TYR A 132 -6.75 4.85 18.28
CA TYR A 132 -6.88 5.41 19.60
C TYR A 132 -6.32 6.84 19.59
N GLY A 133 -6.67 7.60 20.59
CA GLY A 133 -6.21 8.97 20.69
C GLY A 133 -7.07 9.91 19.89
N SER A 134 -6.51 11.05 19.52
CA SER A 134 -7.23 12.05 18.79
C SER A 134 -7.62 11.53 17.42
N ARG A 135 -8.83 11.82 16.98
CA ARG A 135 -9.28 11.33 15.72
C ARG A 135 -8.40 11.79 14.57
N ALA A 136 -7.85 12.97 14.69
CA ALA A 136 -7.00 13.50 13.63
C ALA A 136 -5.70 12.72 13.47
N LEU A 137 -5.34 11.91 14.47
CA LEU A 137 -4.10 11.15 14.40
C LEU A 137 -4.35 9.66 14.19
N GLN A 138 -5.60 9.25 14.09
CA GLN A 138 -5.87 7.83 13.87
C GLN A 138 -5.59 7.47 12.42
N HIS A 139 -4.96 6.33 12.21
CA HIS A 139 -4.50 5.96 10.90
C HIS A 139 -4.16 4.48 10.80
N TRP A 140 -4.05 3.99 9.58
CA TRP A 140 -3.42 2.71 9.32
C TRP A 140 -1.94 2.96 9.07
N GLU A 141 -1.10 2.15 9.67
CA GLU A 141 0.34 2.23 9.39
C GLU A 141 0.67 0.99 8.59
N VAL A 142 1.17 1.15 7.39
CA VAL A 142 1.45 0.05 6.48
C VAL A 142 2.96 -0.02 6.29
N VAL A 143 3.56 -1.14 6.66
CA VAL A 143 4.98 -1.35 6.43
C VAL A 143 5.11 -2.07 5.11
N SER A 144 5.92 -1.55 4.22
CA SER A 144 6.07 -2.13 2.91
C SER A 144 7.52 -2.30 2.53
N LYS A 145 7.75 -3.15 1.56
CA LYS A 145 9.08 -3.38 1.02
C LYS A 145 9.07 -2.82 -0.37
N VAL A 146 10.01 -1.98 -0.70
CA VAL A 146 10.04 -1.37 -2.01
C VAL A 146 10.87 -2.23 -2.94
N SER A 147 10.32 -2.50 -4.11
CA SER A 147 11.02 -3.23 -5.12
C SER A 147 11.37 -2.23 -6.21
N SER A 148 12.61 -2.09 -6.55
CA SER A 148 13.03 -1.15 -7.56
C SER A 148 14.12 -1.75 -8.39
N ARG A 149 14.05 -1.53 -9.70
CA ARG A 149 15.13 -2.02 -10.53
C ARG A 149 16.42 -1.34 -10.19
N TYR A 150 16.38 -0.21 -9.50
CA TYR A 150 17.61 0.44 -9.13
C TYR A 150 18.30 -0.24 -7.96
N TYR A 151 17.60 -1.08 -7.22
CA TYR A 151 18.22 -1.75 -6.10
C TYR A 151 18.69 -3.14 -6.47
N GLN A 152 18.34 -3.61 -7.64
CA GLN A 152 18.70 -4.93 -7.99
C GLN A 152 20.07 -5.08 -8.51
N TYR A 153 20.68 -4.01 -8.87
CA TYR A 153 21.91 -4.16 -9.44
C TYR A 153 22.98 -4.13 -8.58
N GLY A 154 22.81 -4.04 -7.43
CA GLY A 154 23.84 -3.99 -6.58
C GLY A 154 24.49 -5.21 -6.48
N ASN A 155 24.11 -6.13 -6.92
CA ASN A 155 24.76 -7.30 -6.73
C ASN A 155 25.44 -7.67 -7.76
#